data_6585b214d0ca086aea8779c26f143880
#
_entry.id   6585b214d0ca086aea8779c26f143880
#
_cell.length_a   1.000
_cell.length_b   1.000
_cell.length_c   1.000
_cell.angle_alpha   90.00
_cell.angle_beta   90.00
_cell.angle_gamma   90.00
#
_symmetry.space_group_name_H-M   'P 1'
#
loop_
_entity.id
_entity.type
_entity.pdbx_description
1 polymer ?
#
loop_
_entity_poly.entity_id
_entity_poly.type
_entity_poly.pdbx_seq_one_letter_code
_entity_poly.pdbx_strand_id
1 'polypeptide(L)'
;MIAYVDMFSGISGDMSLGALIDLGVPLDWLKEKLGHVLNGFQLKTRIVYKHHLKATDLIVEVIDEGRGSRNYSEIKALITNSPLPEKVKENSLSAFQKIALAESHIHGKDIETVHFHEIGGIDSIVDIIGSFLCVEYLGIKKVYASSIPLGSGFVTCAHGKIPVPVPATMAILKDIPVRSSDATTEIVTPTGAAIIATLASSFGHMPKMIIKQVGYGS
;
A
#
# COMPACT_ATOMS: atom_id res chain seq x y z
N MET A 1 -19.31 7.91 -2.40
CA MET A 1 -19.05 6.81 -3.35
C MET A 1 -18.60 5.59 -2.57
N ILE A 2 -18.80 4.38 -3.09
CA ILE A 2 -18.22 3.14 -2.53
C ILE A 2 -17.27 2.55 -3.58
N ALA A 3 -16.26 1.81 -3.13
CA ALA A 3 -15.34 1.08 -4.00
C ALA A 3 -15.35 -0.42 -3.66
N TYR A 4 -15.07 -1.24 -4.65
CA TYR A 4 -14.73 -2.64 -4.48
C TYR A 4 -13.33 -2.86 -5.04
N VAL A 5 -12.43 -3.36 -4.20
CA VAL A 5 -11.06 -3.71 -4.58
C VAL A 5 -11.02 -5.20 -4.88
N ASP A 6 -10.84 -5.54 -6.14
CA ASP A 6 -10.69 -6.94 -6.56
C ASP A 6 -9.19 -7.26 -6.71
N MET A 7 -8.68 -8.01 -5.76
CA MET A 7 -7.27 -8.39 -5.71
C MET A 7 -7.02 -9.71 -6.46
N PHE A 8 -7.53 -9.84 -7.70
CA PHE A 8 -7.43 -11.11 -8.46
C PHE A 8 -5.97 -11.55 -8.71
N SER A 9 -5.04 -10.59 -8.79
CA SER A 9 -3.58 -10.84 -9.01
C SER A 9 -2.70 -10.36 -7.85
N GLY A 10 -3.28 -10.11 -6.67
CA GLY A 10 -2.55 -9.58 -5.52
C GLY A 10 -2.75 -8.09 -5.30
N ILE A 11 -1.90 -7.50 -4.45
CA ILE A 11 -1.92 -6.08 -4.13
C ILE A 11 -0.56 -5.64 -3.58
N SER A 12 -0.06 -4.52 -4.10
CA SER A 12 1.10 -3.78 -3.58
C SER A 12 0.76 -2.30 -3.46
N GLY A 13 1.66 -1.51 -2.93
CA GLY A 13 1.44 -0.07 -2.77
C GLY A 13 1.33 0.65 -4.11
N ASP A 14 2.30 0.43 -5.00
CA ASP A 14 2.34 0.98 -6.35
C ASP A 14 1.14 0.54 -7.22
N MET A 15 0.74 -0.73 -7.15
CA MET A 15 -0.48 -1.22 -7.80
C MET A 15 -1.73 -0.47 -7.28
N SER A 16 -1.83 -0.24 -5.98
CA SER A 16 -2.93 0.49 -5.38
C SER A 16 -3.00 1.93 -5.90
N LEU A 17 -1.86 2.63 -5.90
CA LEU A 17 -1.76 3.98 -6.44
C LEU A 17 -2.03 4.03 -7.94
N GLY A 18 -1.46 3.11 -8.71
CA GLY A 18 -1.70 3.02 -10.15
C GLY A 18 -3.18 2.88 -10.48
N ALA A 19 -3.91 2.02 -9.77
CA ALA A 19 -5.35 1.84 -9.95
C ALA A 19 -6.14 3.11 -9.60
N LEU A 20 -5.78 3.82 -8.53
CA LEU A 20 -6.44 5.05 -8.12
C LEU A 20 -6.18 6.22 -9.08
N ILE A 21 -4.99 6.28 -9.67
CA ILE A 21 -4.65 7.23 -10.74
C ILE A 21 -5.43 6.91 -12.01
N ASP A 22 -5.55 5.63 -12.38
CA ASP A 22 -6.36 5.20 -13.53
C ASP A 22 -7.85 5.54 -13.35
N LEU A 23 -8.33 5.62 -12.10
CA LEU A 23 -9.66 6.14 -11.74
C LEU A 23 -9.80 7.66 -11.87
N GLY A 24 -8.76 8.37 -12.28
CA GLY A 24 -8.80 9.81 -12.61
C GLY A 24 -8.23 10.73 -11.54
N VAL A 25 -7.44 10.24 -10.58
CA VAL A 25 -6.66 11.12 -9.69
C VAL A 25 -5.53 11.77 -10.49
N PRO A 26 -5.45 13.12 -10.56
CA PRO A 26 -4.39 13.80 -11.30
C PRO A 26 -3.03 13.57 -10.63
N LEU A 27 -2.04 13.12 -11.40
CA LEU A 27 -0.69 12.85 -10.89
C LEU A 27 -0.05 14.10 -10.27
N ASP A 28 -0.22 15.26 -10.90
CA ASP A 28 0.40 16.51 -10.43
C ASP A 28 -0.23 16.99 -9.11
N TRP A 29 -1.51 16.75 -8.89
CA TRP A 29 -2.15 16.99 -7.60
C TRP A 29 -1.56 16.09 -6.51
N LEU A 30 -1.37 14.79 -6.82
CA LEU A 30 -0.78 13.85 -5.88
C LEU A 30 0.67 14.22 -5.53
N LYS A 31 1.46 14.62 -6.54
CA LYS A 31 2.84 15.12 -6.34
C LYS A 31 2.87 16.33 -5.40
N GLU A 32 2.00 17.32 -5.64
CA GLU A 32 1.89 18.51 -4.80
C GLU A 32 1.60 18.13 -3.34
N LYS A 33 0.57 17.30 -3.11
CA LYS A 33 0.17 16.91 -1.75
C LYS A 33 1.24 16.11 -1.01
N LEU A 34 1.88 15.16 -1.67
CA LEU A 34 2.98 14.39 -1.11
C LEU A 34 4.23 15.25 -0.88
N GLY A 35 4.50 16.24 -1.75
CA GLY A 35 5.60 17.19 -1.60
C GLY A 35 5.51 18.07 -0.35
N HIS A 36 4.31 18.22 0.24
CA HIS A 36 4.15 18.88 1.54
C HIS A 36 4.49 17.97 2.73
N VAL A 37 4.68 16.68 2.50
CA VAL A 37 4.99 15.68 3.54
C VAL A 37 6.45 15.28 3.52
N LEU A 38 6.97 14.97 2.34
CA LEU A 38 8.35 14.54 2.17
C LEU A 38 8.92 14.99 0.81
N ASN A 39 10.24 15.08 0.75
CA ASN A 39 11.01 15.43 -0.44
C ASN A 39 11.91 14.26 -0.87
N GLY A 40 12.63 14.43 -1.97
CA GLY A 40 13.63 13.47 -2.44
C GLY A 40 13.06 12.37 -3.33
N PHE A 41 11.89 12.56 -3.93
CA PHE A 41 11.29 11.63 -4.87
C PHE A 41 10.66 12.32 -6.07
N GLN A 42 10.46 11.56 -7.14
CA GLN A 42 9.61 11.93 -8.28
C GLN A 42 8.61 10.82 -8.55
N LEU A 43 7.41 11.22 -9.00
CA LEU A 43 6.39 10.29 -9.46
C LEU A 43 6.31 10.32 -10.98
N LYS A 44 6.29 9.15 -11.58
CA LYS A 44 6.03 8.97 -13.00
C LYS A 44 4.97 7.91 -13.19
N THR A 45 4.17 8.05 -14.23
CA THR A 45 3.23 7.01 -14.63
C THR A 45 3.52 6.58 -16.05
N ARG A 46 3.31 5.33 -16.33
CA ARG A 46 3.30 4.79 -17.69
C ARG A 46 2.12 3.85 -17.87
N ILE A 47 1.63 3.76 -19.09
CA ILE A 47 0.65 2.75 -19.46
C ILE A 47 1.41 1.46 -19.79
N VAL A 48 0.97 0.38 -19.19
CA VAL A 48 1.49 -0.97 -19.45
C VAL A 48 0.36 -1.89 -19.88
N TYR A 49 0.72 -2.97 -20.57
CA TYR A 49 -0.21 -4.00 -21.00
C TYR A 49 0.28 -5.35 -20.46
N LYS A 50 -0.48 -5.94 -19.53
CA LYS A 50 -0.24 -7.29 -19.02
C LYS A 50 -1.36 -8.19 -19.53
N HIS A 51 -1.01 -9.24 -20.28
CA HIS A 51 -2.01 -10.13 -20.91
C HIS A 51 -3.13 -9.38 -21.66
N HIS A 52 -2.76 -8.34 -22.42
CA HIS A 52 -3.67 -7.45 -23.16
C HIS A 52 -4.57 -6.55 -22.28
N LEU A 53 -4.48 -6.60 -20.98
CA LEU A 53 -5.14 -5.65 -20.07
C LEU A 53 -4.28 -4.41 -19.91
N LYS A 54 -4.87 -3.26 -20.25
CA LYS A 54 -4.27 -1.95 -20.00
C LYS A 54 -4.28 -1.67 -18.50
N ALA A 55 -3.15 -1.24 -17.94
CA ALA A 55 -3.04 -0.81 -16.55
C ALA A 55 -2.12 0.41 -16.43
N THR A 56 -2.29 1.18 -15.37
CA THR A 56 -1.40 2.28 -15.00
C THR A 56 -0.35 1.78 -14.01
N ASP A 57 0.90 1.90 -14.40
CA ASP A 57 2.08 1.62 -13.58
C ASP A 57 2.59 2.93 -12.99
N LEU A 58 2.64 3.03 -11.66
CA LEU A 58 3.22 4.16 -10.96
C LEU A 58 4.65 3.83 -10.55
N ILE A 59 5.55 4.74 -10.84
CA ILE A 59 6.98 4.63 -10.51
C ILE A 59 7.33 5.73 -9.51
N VAL A 60 7.81 5.34 -8.35
CA VAL A 60 8.40 6.23 -7.36
C VAL A 60 9.91 6.21 -7.56
N GLU A 61 10.46 7.27 -8.16
CA GLU A 61 11.90 7.42 -8.29
C GLU A 61 12.46 8.17 -7.08
N VAL A 62 13.29 7.53 -6.29
CA VAL A 62 14.01 8.16 -5.19
C VAL A 62 15.21 8.91 -5.78
N ILE A 63 15.23 10.25 -5.61
CA ILE A 63 16.30 11.12 -6.13
C ILE A 63 17.37 11.34 -5.05
N ASP A 64 16.94 11.45 -3.79
CA ASP A 64 17.81 11.71 -2.66
C ASP A 64 17.39 10.81 -1.49
N GLU A 65 18.17 9.79 -1.25
CA GLU A 65 17.97 8.87 -0.12
C GLU A 65 18.27 9.52 1.24
N GLY A 66 18.81 10.72 1.27
CA GLY A 66 19.20 11.65 2.36
C GLY A 66 19.25 11.12 3.78
N ARG A 67 18.33 10.29 4.21
CA ARG A 67 18.22 9.72 5.56
C ARG A 67 18.00 8.21 5.62
N GLY A 68 18.16 7.46 4.56
CA GLY A 68 17.93 6.02 4.60
C GLY A 68 16.51 5.63 5.08
N SER A 69 16.36 4.38 5.52
CA SER A 69 15.08 3.87 6.04
C SER A 69 14.76 4.48 7.42
N ARG A 70 13.52 4.97 7.59
CA ARG A 70 12.99 5.56 8.82
C ARG A 70 12.46 4.49 9.75
N ASN A 71 12.51 4.77 11.06
CA ASN A 71 11.80 3.97 12.06
C ASN A 71 10.34 4.44 12.21
N TYR A 72 9.53 3.67 12.95
CA TYR A 72 8.12 3.98 13.13
C TYR A 72 7.86 5.35 13.77
N SER A 73 8.62 5.73 14.81
CA SER A 73 8.44 7.02 15.49
C SER A 73 8.72 8.22 14.58
N GLU A 74 9.69 8.11 13.68
CA GLU A 74 10.00 9.15 12.68
C GLU A 74 8.89 9.30 11.65
N ILE A 75 8.32 8.18 11.15
CA ILE A 75 7.20 8.21 10.22
C ILE A 75 5.93 8.76 10.91
N LYS A 76 5.67 8.35 12.13
CA LYS A 76 4.56 8.87 12.95
C LYS A 76 4.67 10.38 13.13
N ALA A 77 5.85 10.90 13.46
CA ALA A 77 6.10 12.34 13.58
C ALA A 77 5.90 13.06 12.24
N LEU A 78 6.39 12.49 11.14
CA LEU A 78 6.24 13.02 9.78
C LEU A 78 4.75 13.20 9.42
N ILE A 79 3.94 12.16 9.63
CA ILE A 79 2.51 12.18 9.31
C ILE A 79 1.76 13.15 10.23
N THR A 80 2.02 13.10 11.54
CA THR A 80 1.32 13.93 12.53
C THR A 80 1.53 15.42 12.27
N ASN A 81 2.76 15.82 11.94
CA ASN A 81 3.12 17.23 11.71
C ASN A 81 2.82 17.72 10.28
N SER A 82 2.36 16.84 9.40
CA SER A 82 2.05 17.19 8.00
C SER A 82 0.74 17.98 7.88
N PRO A 83 0.54 18.73 6.78
CA PRO A 83 -0.73 19.42 6.49
C PRO A 83 -1.77 18.49 5.83
N LEU A 84 -1.67 17.18 6.02
CA LEU A 84 -2.62 16.22 5.47
C LEU A 84 -4.01 16.34 6.11
N PRO A 85 -5.09 16.04 5.38
CA PRO A 85 -6.42 15.91 5.95
C PRO A 85 -6.42 14.89 7.11
N GLU A 86 -7.20 15.16 8.15
CA GLU A 86 -7.18 14.35 9.38
C GLU A 86 -7.47 12.86 9.09
N LYS A 87 -8.44 12.58 8.21
CA LYS A 87 -8.76 11.21 7.83
C LYS A 87 -7.62 10.48 7.12
N VAL A 88 -6.83 11.21 6.33
CA VAL A 88 -5.62 10.65 5.68
C VAL A 88 -4.55 10.36 6.72
N LYS A 89 -4.35 11.25 7.71
CA LYS A 89 -3.42 11.01 8.84
C LYS A 89 -3.81 9.77 9.62
N GLU A 90 -5.07 9.68 10.05
CA GLU A 90 -5.59 8.52 10.80
C GLU A 90 -5.34 7.20 10.05
N ASN A 91 -5.70 7.14 8.77
CA ASN A 91 -5.53 5.94 7.98
C ASN A 91 -4.04 5.61 7.77
N SER A 92 -3.20 6.62 7.49
CA SER A 92 -1.76 6.43 7.30
C SER A 92 -1.10 5.92 8.59
N LEU A 93 -1.40 6.52 9.73
CA LEU A 93 -0.92 6.08 11.02
C LEU A 93 -1.38 4.66 11.35
N SER A 94 -2.63 4.32 11.07
CA SER A 94 -3.16 2.97 11.27
C SER A 94 -2.45 1.94 10.41
N ALA A 95 -2.17 2.23 9.12
CA ALA A 95 -1.45 1.34 8.24
C ALA A 95 0.00 1.12 8.70
N PHE A 96 0.73 2.20 9.03
CA PHE A 96 2.09 2.09 9.54
C PHE A 96 2.16 1.40 10.92
N GLN A 97 1.15 1.57 11.77
CA GLN A 97 1.07 0.85 13.04
C GLN A 97 0.93 -0.65 12.84
N LYS A 98 0.12 -1.10 11.87
CA LYS A 98 0.01 -2.53 11.54
C LYS A 98 1.35 -3.11 11.10
N ILE A 99 2.08 -2.39 10.26
CA ILE A 99 3.42 -2.75 9.82
C ILE A 99 4.37 -2.80 11.01
N ALA A 100 4.38 -1.77 11.84
CA ALA A 100 5.28 -1.67 12.99
C ALA A 100 5.02 -2.80 14.01
N LEU A 101 3.77 -3.16 14.25
CA LEU A 101 3.42 -4.29 15.10
C LEU A 101 3.90 -5.62 14.51
N ALA A 102 3.76 -5.82 13.20
CA ALA A 102 4.25 -7.00 12.52
C ALA A 102 5.79 -7.13 12.63
N GLU A 103 6.51 -6.07 12.31
CA GLU A 103 7.97 -6.01 12.38
C GLU A 103 8.48 -6.15 13.83
N SER A 104 7.83 -5.49 14.79
CA SER A 104 8.12 -5.62 16.22
C SER A 104 8.03 -7.07 16.70
N HIS A 105 6.97 -7.76 16.30
CA HIS A 105 6.76 -9.17 16.65
C HIS A 105 7.81 -10.09 16.01
N ILE A 106 8.12 -9.87 14.72
CA ILE A 106 9.08 -10.70 13.96
C ILE A 106 10.49 -10.53 14.50
N HIS A 107 10.88 -9.29 14.84
CA HIS A 107 12.24 -8.96 15.27
C HIS A 107 12.44 -8.98 16.81
N GLY A 108 11.35 -9.17 17.58
CA GLY A 108 11.43 -9.13 19.05
C GLY A 108 11.90 -7.77 19.58
N LYS A 109 11.57 -6.67 18.89
CA LYS A 109 11.97 -5.30 19.23
C LYS A 109 10.76 -4.48 19.65
N ASP A 110 11.02 -3.39 20.39
CA ASP A 110 9.99 -2.42 20.74
C ASP A 110 9.46 -1.72 19.47
N ILE A 111 8.15 -1.48 19.42
CA ILE A 111 7.44 -0.90 18.27
C ILE A 111 7.98 0.50 17.90
N GLU A 112 8.34 1.32 18.89
CA GLU A 112 8.80 2.69 18.62
C GLU A 112 10.25 2.72 18.06
N THR A 113 11.02 1.64 18.28
CA THR A 113 12.42 1.54 17.85
C THR A 113 12.65 0.56 16.70
N VAL A 114 11.62 -0.17 16.29
CA VAL A 114 11.75 -1.12 15.19
C VAL A 114 12.09 -0.38 13.88
N HIS A 115 13.17 -0.82 13.24
CA HIS A 115 13.55 -0.31 11.92
C HIS A 115 12.78 -1.03 10.83
N PHE A 116 12.23 -0.27 9.92
CA PHE A 116 11.61 -0.80 8.71
C PHE A 116 12.68 -1.01 7.65
N HIS A 117 13.26 -2.20 7.59
CA HIS A 117 14.38 -2.50 6.70
C HIS A 117 14.04 -2.28 5.22
N GLU A 118 12.80 -2.55 4.82
CA GLU A 118 12.31 -2.41 3.44
C GLU A 118 11.14 -1.42 3.32
N ILE A 119 10.37 -1.23 4.40
CA ILE A 119 9.10 -0.47 4.38
C ILE A 119 9.28 0.96 4.90
N GLY A 120 10.45 1.31 5.42
CA GLY A 120 10.78 2.67 5.89
C GLY A 120 11.31 3.60 4.80
N GLY A 121 11.41 3.13 3.58
CA GLY A 121 11.84 3.89 2.42
C GLY A 121 10.81 4.92 1.97
N ILE A 122 11.27 5.84 1.14
CA ILE A 122 10.42 6.91 0.56
C ILE A 122 9.29 6.32 -0.26
N ASP A 123 9.55 5.26 -1.01
CA ASP A 123 8.58 4.56 -1.84
C ASP A 123 7.37 4.06 -1.04
N SER A 124 7.60 3.35 0.04
CA SER A 124 6.51 2.84 0.90
C SER A 124 5.72 3.95 1.58
N ILE A 125 6.38 5.05 1.95
CA ILE A 125 5.71 6.21 2.54
C ILE A 125 4.81 6.89 1.50
N VAL A 126 5.30 7.05 0.28
CA VAL A 126 4.55 7.58 -0.86
C VAL A 126 3.35 6.69 -1.17
N ASP A 127 3.55 5.39 -1.24
CA ASP A 127 2.52 4.41 -1.57
C ASP A 127 1.36 4.44 -0.56
N ILE A 128 1.69 4.41 0.72
CA ILE A 128 0.69 4.36 1.79
C ILE A 128 -0.06 5.69 1.89
N ILE A 129 0.65 6.80 2.06
CA ILE A 129 0.01 8.12 2.19
C ILE A 129 -0.72 8.50 0.90
N GLY A 130 -0.09 8.24 -0.25
CA GLY A 130 -0.65 8.52 -1.56
C GLY A 130 -1.95 7.77 -1.81
N SER A 131 -2.03 6.48 -1.43
CA SER A 131 -3.26 5.70 -1.56
C SER A 131 -4.42 6.31 -0.77
N PHE A 132 -4.18 6.74 0.49
CA PHE A 132 -5.23 7.38 1.29
C PHE A 132 -5.60 8.77 0.78
N LEU A 133 -4.64 9.55 0.27
CA LEU A 133 -4.92 10.82 -0.42
C LEU A 133 -5.81 10.61 -1.64
N CYS A 134 -5.51 9.62 -2.47
CA CYS A 134 -6.29 9.31 -3.66
C CYS A 134 -7.72 8.85 -3.31
N VAL A 135 -7.88 8.02 -2.28
CA VAL A 135 -9.20 7.59 -1.77
C VAL A 135 -10.03 8.79 -1.30
N GLU A 136 -9.40 9.73 -0.58
CA GLU A 136 -10.05 10.98 -0.15
C GLU A 136 -10.42 11.87 -1.34
N TYR A 137 -9.51 12.06 -2.31
CA TYR A 137 -9.75 12.83 -3.53
C TYR A 137 -10.95 12.31 -4.32
N LEU A 138 -11.05 10.99 -4.49
CA LEU A 138 -12.15 10.33 -5.19
C LEU A 138 -13.46 10.34 -4.39
N GLY A 139 -13.47 10.81 -3.14
CA GLY A 139 -14.65 10.83 -2.29
C GLY A 139 -15.18 9.42 -1.97
N ILE A 140 -14.31 8.43 -1.89
CA ILE A 140 -14.66 7.07 -1.53
C ILE A 140 -14.93 7.00 -0.03
N LYS A 141 -16.18 6.69 0.34
CA LYS A 141 -16.61 6.67 1.75
C LYS A 141 -16.54 5.28 2.38
N LYS A 142 -16.57 4.23 1.56
CA LYS A 142 -16.53 2.85 2.03
C LYS A 142 -15.87 1.97 0.98
N VAL A 143 -14.97 1.11 1.45
CA VAL A 143 -14.26 0.14 0.62
C VAL A 143 -14.69 -1.26 1.01
N TYR A 144 -15.02 -2.06 0.02
CA TYR A 144 -15.18 -3.51 0.10
C TYR A 144 -14.03 -4.14 -0.66
N ALA A 145 -13.60 -5.33 -0.27
CA ALA A 145 -12.48 -6.01 -0.91
C ALA A 145 -12.78 -7.49 -1.11
N SER A 146 -12.19 -8.09 -2.13
CA SER A 146 -12.18 -9.55 -2.28
C SER A 146 -11.36 -10.22 -1.17
N SER A 147 -11.49 -11.53 -0.99
CA SER A 147 -10.50 -12.28 -0.22
C SER A 147 -9.12 -12.13 -0.86
N ILE A 148 -8.09 -12.08 -0.02
CA ILE A 148 -6.71 -11.77 -0.45
C ILE A 148 -6.04 -13.04 -0.98
N PRO A 149 -5.57 -13.05 -2.26
CA PRO A 149 -4.83 -14.19 -2.79
C PRO A 149 -3.41 -14.22 -2.23
N LEU A 150 -2.96 -15.37 -1.79
CA LEU A 150 -1.59 -15.56 -1.32
C LEU A 150 -0.80 -16.39 -2.32
N GLY A 151 0.39 -15.90 -2.66
CA GLY A 151 1.36 -16.65 -3.44
C GLY A 151 2.08 -17.71 -2.60
N SER A 152 3.02 -18.39 -3.21
CA SER A 152 3.84 -19.45 -2.59
C SER A 152 5.29 -19.33 -3.05
N GLY A 153 6.18 -20.13 -2.45
CA GLY A 153 7.59 -20.17 -2.84
C GLY A 153 8.49 -19.37 -1.91
N PHE A 154 9.48 -18.69 -2.46
CA PHE A 154 10.48 -17.94 -1.71
C PHE A 154 10.84 -16.64 -2.42
N VAL A 155 11.15 -15.63 -1.62
CA VAL A 155 11.70 -14.34 -2.08
C VAL A 155 13.04 -14.08 -1.38
N THR A 156 13.96 -13.40 -2.08
CA THR A 156 15.23 -12.95 -1.50
C THR A 156 15.13 -11.46 -1.20
N CYS A 157 15.35 -11.10 0.05
CA CYS A 157 15.26 -9.74 0.56
C CYS A 157 16.45 -9.43 1.48
N ALA A 158 16.45 -8.30 2.18
CA ALA A 158 17.49 -7.92 3.14
C ALA A 158 17.73 -8.99 4.24
N HIS A 159 16.70 -9.79 4.56
CA HIS A 159 16.77 -10.89 5.53
C HIS A 159 17.23 -12.24 4.93
N GLY A 160 17.69 -12.23 3.67
CA GLY A 160 18.02 -13.45 2.95
C GLY A 160 16.81 -14.07 2.25
N LYS A 161 16.83 -15.38 2.05
CA LYS A 161 15.75 -16.13 1.39
C LYS A 161 14.67 -16.48 2.41
N ILE A 162 13.47 -15.91 2.26
CA ILE A 162 12.34 -16.13 3.17
C ILE A 162 11.13 -16.70 2.41
N PRO A 163 10.21 -17.41 3.09
CA PRO A 163 9.03 -17.96 2.44
C PRO A 163 8.03 -16.89 2.01
N VAL A 164 7.26 -17.21 0.97
CA VAL A 164 6.08 -16.44 0.52
C VAL A 164 4.83 -17.19 0.96
N PRO A 165 3.83 -16.50 1.55
CA PRO A 165 3.81 -15.07 1.89
C PRO A 165 4.83 -14.70 2.96
N VAL A 166 5.41 -13.50 2.85
CA VAL A 166 6.41 -13.05 3.82
C VAL A 166 5.80 -12.88 5.21
N PRO A 167 6.56 -13.12 6.30
CA PRO A 167 6.04 -13.09 7.66
C PRO A 167 5.31 -11.79 8.03
N ALA A 168 5.79 -10.63 7.56
CA ALA A 168 5.16 -9.34 7.82
C ALA A 168 3.76 -9.26 7.19
N THR A 169 3.61 -9.69 5.93
CA THR A 169 2.29 -9.78 5.28
C THR A 169 1.34 -10.67 6.07
N MET A 170 1.77 -11.85 6.51
CA MET A 170 0.93 -12.76 7.28
C MET A 170 0.50 -12.18 8.63
N ALA A 171 1.40 -11.47 9.32
CA ALA A 171 1.07 -10.81 10.58
C ALA A 171 0.04 -9.67 10.40
N ILE A 172 0.18 -8.87 9.32
CA ILE A 172 -0.75 -7.78 8.98
C ILE A 172 -2.14 -8.34 8.62
N LEU A 173 -2.19 -9.49 7.94
CA LEU A 173 -3.43 -10.11 7.46
C LEU A 173 -4.12 -11.00 8.50
N LYS A 174 -3.66 -11.01 9.75
CA LYS A 174 -4.35 -11.73 10.83
C LYS A 174 -5.83 -11.31 10.89
N ASP A 175 -6.73 -12.30 11.01
CA ASP A 175 -8.18 -12.14 11.05
C ASP A 175 -8.82 -11.58 9.75
N ILE A 176 -8.08 -11.55 8.64
CA ILE A 176 -8.56 -11.15 7.32
C ILE A 176 -8.71 -12.38 6.41
N PRO A 177 -9.82 -12.52 5.67
CA PRO A 177 -10.03 -13.64 4.76
C PRO A 177 -8.99 -13.70 3.64
N VAL A 178 -8.28 -14.82 3.59
CA VAL A 178 -7.27 -15.10 2.55
C VAL A 178 -7.68 -16.33 1.74
N ARG A 179 -7.09 -16.48 0.56
CA ARG A 179 -7.24 -17.66 -0.30
C ARG A 179 -5.89 -18.02 -0.94
N SER A 180 -5.70 -19.27 -1.29
CA SER A 180 -4.54 -19.69 -2.10
C SER A 180 -4.64 -19.13 -3.52
N SER A 181 -3.49 -18.99 -4.17
CA SER A 181 -3.38 -18.73 -5.61
C SER A 181 -2.31 -19.63 -6.22
N ASP A 182 -2.27 -19.70 -7.56
CA ASP A 182 -1.26 -20.46 -8.30
C ASP A 182 0.05 -19.67 -8.48
N ALA A 183 0.15 -18.45 -7.94
CA ALA A 183 1.35 -17.64 -8.03
C ALA A 183 2.49 -18.26 -7.21
N THR A 184 3.66 -18.38 -7.84
CA THR A 184 4.89 -18.91 -7.22
C THR A 184 5.84 -17.79 -6.77
N THR A 185 5.30 -16.61 -6.51
CA THR A 185 6.02 -15.41 -6.07
C THR A 185 5.17 -14.62 -5.10
N GLU A 186 5.77 -13.61 -4.48
CA GLU A 186 5.03 -12.64 -3.67
C GLU A 186 4.11 -11.79 -4.57
N ILE A 187 2.82 -11.84 -4.30
CA ILE A 187 1.79 -11.05 -4.98
C ILE A 187 1.04 -10.10 -4.03
N VAL A 188 1.32 -10.21 -2.75
CA VAL A 188 0.78 -9.32 -1.71
C VAL A 188 1.93 -8.85 -0.85
N THR A 189 2.30 -7.57 -1.01
CA THR A 189 3.37 -6.97 -0.22
C THR A 189 2.86 -6.49 1.15
N PRO A 190 3.73 -6.29 2.15
CA PRO A 190 3.33 -5.71 3.43
C PRO A 190 2.65 -4.34 3.29
N THR A 191 3.10 -3.49 2.36
CA THR A 191 2.48 -2.18 2.07
C THR A 191 1.06 -2.34 1.52
N GLY A 192 0.88 -3.20 0.51
CA GLY A 192 -0.45 -3.51 -0.04
C GLY A 192 -1.38 -4.10 1.00
N ALA A 193 -0.89 -5.04 1.80
CA ALA A 193 -1.63 -5.63 2.92
C ALA A 193 -2.08 -4.57 3.93
N ALA A 194 -1.20 -3.66 4.34
CA ALA A 194 -1.51 -2.61 5.30
C ALA A 194 -2.53 -1.59 4.77
N ILE A 195 -2.42 -1.21 3.49
CA ILE A 195 -3.38 -0.33 2.82
C ILE A 195 -4.77 -0.96 2.84
N ILE A 196 -4.92 -2.20 2.34
CA ILE A 196 -6.23 -2.81 2.23
C ILE A 196 -6.82 -3.21 3.59
N ALA A 197 -5.99 -3.66 4.55
CA ALA A 197 -6.39 -3.95 5.92
C ALA A 197 -6.87 -2.70 6.69
N THR A 198 -6.50 -1.50 6.21
CA THR A 198 -6.93 -0.24 6.80
C THR A 198 -8.17 0.31 6.10
N LEU A 199 -8.27 0.18 4.77
CA LEU A 199 -9.37 0.72 3.98
C LEU A 199 -10.62 -0.14 4.00
N ALA A 200 -10.48 -1.47 3.95
CA ALA A 200 -11.61 -2.35 3.75
C ALA A 200 -12.53 -2.41 4.97
N SER A 201 -13.80 -2.08 4.75
CA SER A 201 -14.85 -2.25 5.77
C SER A 201 -15.30 -3.70 5.88
N SER A 202 -15.15 -4.48 4.83
CA SER A 202 -15.40 -5.94 4.82
C SER A 202 -14.73 -6.59 3.63
N PHE A 203 -14.48 -7.89 3.76
CA PHE A 203 -13.90 -8.75 2.75
C PHE A 203 -14.90 -9.80 2.28
N GLY A 204 -14.88 -10.15 0.99
CA GLY A 204 -15.75 -11.18 0.41
C GLY A 204 -16.21 -10.81 -0.99
N HIS A 205 -17.40 -11.29 -1.35
CA HIS A 205 -17.98 -11.01 -2.67
C HIS A 205 -18.35 -9.55 -2.85
N MET A 206 -18.29 -9.09 -4.10
CA MET A 206 -18.74 -7.75 -4.48
C MET A 206 -20.20 -7.55 -4.05
N PRO A 207 -20.50 -6.49 -3.28
CA PRO A 207 -21.88 -6.17 -2.93
C PRO A 207 -22.68 -5.73 -4.16
N LYS A 208 -23.99 -5.73 -4.07
CA LYS A 208 -24.83 -5.14 -5.13
C LYS A 208 -24.49 -3.66 -5.28
N MET A 209 -23.98 -3.27 -6.44
CA MET A 209 -23.55 -1.91 -6.75
C MET A 209 -23.67 -1.62 -8.25
N ILE A 210 -23.69 -0.34 -8.60
CA ILE A 210 -23.58 0.11 -9.99
C ILE A 210 -22.15 0.52 -10.24
N ILE A 211 -21.46 -0.14 -11.16
CA ILE A 211 -20.11 0.20 -11.59
C ILE A 211 -20.18 1.49 -12.41
N LYS A 212 -19.49 2.53 -11.94
CA LYS A 212 -19.34 3.81 -12.62
C LYS A 212 -18.04 3.88 -13.41
N GLN A 213 -16.98 3.34 -12.82
CA GLN A 213 -15.63 3.39 -13.36
C GLN A 213 -14.81 2.22 -12.81
N VAL A 214 -13.82 1.77 -13.56
CA VAL A 214 -12.86 0.72 -13.17
C VAL A 214 -11.47 1.27 -13.41
N GLY A 215 -10.53 1.04 -12.47
CA GLY A 215 -9.12 1.39 -12.59
C GLY A 215 -8.24 0.18 -12.35
N TYR A 216 -7.18 0.06 -13.14
CA TYR A 216 -6.19 -1.02 -13.06
C TYR A 216 -4.81 -0.46 -12.73
N GLY A 217 -4.21 -0.95 -11.64
CA GLY A 217 -2.81 -0.76 -11.29
C GLY A 217 -1.96 -1.97 -11.69
N SER A 218 -0.69 -1.73 -11.94
CA SER A 218 0.24 -2.76 -12.43
C SER A 218 1.41 -2.96 -11.50
#